data_c2a0e0a15bd03f4023393ef5b7080f68
#
_entry.id   c2a0e0a15bd03f4023393ef5b7080f68
#
_cell.length_a   1.000
_cell.length_b   1.000
_cell.length_c   1.000
_cell.angle_alpha   90.00
_cell.angle_beta   90.00
_cell.angle_gamma   90.00
#
_symmetry.space_group_name_H-M   'P 1'
#
loop_
_entity.id
_entity.type
_entity.pdbx_description
1 polymer ?
#
loop_
_entity_poly.entity_id
_entity_poly.type
_entity_poly.pdbx_seq_one_letter_code
_entity_poly.pdbx_strand_id
1 'polypeptide(L)'
;MIRNLKSKLDALRAEQQAPKPPQPQSCPEQEGICRFERFCYPLTKAAGGASLQWALDPDPQLLSCLTQTSLPPDFDGHRLLYLDTETTGLSTGTGTLAFLVGIGYYEDSSQYVVEQYLMEDYDQEPDLLSRLLTTLKRFDTLVTYNGKSFDVPLLEVRYVMNRLHSQLRQMTQLDLLHAARRLYKRRIGSCTLGNMERTLLGIERPDDIPGAEIPECFFAYVKDHDPKRMNIVLKHNRQDILSMPLLLGRMLHTLQCRASEYPEDDYSCGRLFLRSHQWDWAEACLRRASSSLPEARWELAAYYKRQRRWDEAEALWLSMVEASEGGTGPYHELAKYYEHVLRQPVRAYRLIARLRASLSKWGVRDQEVEKRYHRLKKYAQGDE
;
A
#
# COMPACT_ATOMS: atom_id res chain seq x y z
N MET A 1 2.43 -32.45 22.76
CA MET A 1 2.78 -31.39 23.76
C MET A 1 4.26 -31.02 23.77
N ILE A 2 5.22 -31.98 23.70
CA ILE A 2 6.68 -31.70 23.80
C ILE A 2 7.27 -30.93 22.61
N ARG A 3 6.74 -31.08 21.37
CA ARG A 3 7.20 -30.33 20.19
C ARG A 3 6.90 -28.83 20.30
N ASN A 4 5.81 -28.44 20.96
CA ASN A 4 5.40 -27.03 21.10
C ASN A 4 6.23 -26.28 22.16
N LEU A 5 6.80 -27.02 23.16
CA LEU A 5 7.68 -26.41 24.16
C LEU A 5 9.08 -26.13 23.60
N LYS A 6 9.59 -27.02 22.74
CA LYS A 6 10.91 -26.85 22.13
C LYS A 6 10.92 -25.63 21.16
N SER A 7 9.89 -25.47 20.34
CA SER A 7 9.75 -24.32 19.46
C SER A 7 9.61 -23.00 20.24
N LYS A 8 8.93 -22.99 21.38
CA LYS A 8 8.86 -21.80 22.26
C LYS A 8 10.18 -21.49 22.96
N LEU A 9 10.91 -22.51 23.35
CA LEU A 9 12.25 -22.34 23.94
C LEU A 9 13.29 -21.87 22.91
N ASP A 10 13.22 -22.34 21.69
CA ASP A 10 14.08 -21.88 20.59
C ASP A 10 13.75 -20.44 20.17
N ALA A 11 12.48 -20.04 20.18
CA ALA A 11 12.06 -18.65 19.98
C ALA A 11 12.56 -17.71 21.10
N LEU A 12 12.44 -18.11 22.37
CA LEU A 12 12.98 -17.36 23.52
C LEU A 12 14.51 -17.25 23.51
N ARG A 13 15.21 -18.27 23.02
CA ARG A 13 16.67 -18.20 22.86
C ARG A 13 17.09 -17.31 21.70
N ALA A 14 16.32 -17.26 20.62
CA ALA A 14 16.52 -16.34 19.51
C ALA A 14 16.28 -14.88 19.92
N GLU A 15 15.28 -14.61 20.77
CA GLU A 15 15.04 -13.27 21.35
C GLU A 15 16.19 -12.81 22.29
N GLN A 16 16.78 -13.74 23.06
CA GLN A 16 17.94 -13.43 23.93
C GLN A 16 19.24 -13.21 23.14
N GLN A 17 19.32 -13.67 21.90
CA GLN A 17 20.47 -13.47 21.00
C GLN A 17 20.26 -12.37 19.97
N ALA A 18 19.10 -11.72 19.99
CA ALA A 18 18.88 -10.54 19.13
C ALA A 18 19.93 -9.47 19.49
N PRO A 19 20.62 -8.88 18.50
CA PRO A 19 21.56 -7.79 18.77
C PRO A 19 20.81 -6.69 19.51
N LYS A 20 21.41 -6.20 20.62
CA LYS A 20 20.87 -5.04 21.34
C LYS A 20 20.58 -3.93 20.33
N PRO A 21 19.42 -3.22 20.48
CA PRO A 21 19.14 -2.09 19.62
C PRO A 21 20.35 -1.14 19.64
N PRO A 22 20.74 -0.55 18.48
CA PRO A 22 21.85 0.38 18.42
C PRO A 22 21.62 1.49 19.44
N GLN A 23 22.65 1.83 20.21
CA GLN A 23 22.59 2.95 21.13
C GLN A 23 22.63 4.26 20.33
N PRO A 24 21.82 5.26 20.72
CA PRO A 24 21.85 6.55 20.06
C PRO A 24 23.23 7.18 20.17
N GLN A 25 23.70 7.76 19.07
CA GLN A 25 24.83 8.69 19.11
C GLN A 25 24.24 10.08 19.43
N SER A 26 24.13 10.42 20.72
CA SER A 26 23.68 11.76 21.10
C SER A 26 24.77 12.80 20.89
N CYS A 27 24.42 13.95 20.29
CA CYS A 27 25.24 15.16 20.36
C CYS A 27 25.03 15.81 21.75
N PRO A 28 26.08 16.50 22.30
CA PRO A 28 25.93 17.21 23.56
C PRO A 28 24.87 18.32 23.43
N GLU A 29 24.04 18.47 24.46
CA GLU A 29 23.03 19.51 24.59
C GLU A 29 23.68 20.90 24.49
N GLN A 30 23.27 21.70 23.50
CA GLN A 30 23.58 23.11 23.39
C GLN A 30 22.25 23.87 23.40
N GLU A 31 22.16 24.95 24.18
CA GLU A 31 20.95 25.79 24.23
C GLU A 31 20.50 26.23 22.83
N GLY A 32 19.21 26.12 22.53
CA GLY A 32 18.62 26.51 21.24
C GLY A 32 18.77 25.52 20.11
N ILE A 33 19.40 24.36 20.36
CA ILE A 33 19.62 23.32 19.35
C ILE A 33 18.67 22.14 19.61
N CYS A 34 17.91 21.73 18.58
CA CYS A 34 17.04 20.58 18.69
C CYS A 34 17.83 19.28 18.98
N ARG A 35 17.24 18.40 19.77
CA ARG A 35 17.84 17.09 20.06
C ARG A 35 17.90 16.25 18.77
N PHE A 36 19.07 15.67 18.54
CA PHE A 36 19.34 14.84 17.37
C PHE A 36 19.77 13.44 17.81
N GLU A 37 19.09 12.41 17.23
CA GLU A 37 19.46 11.02 17.44
C GLU A 37 19.67 10.33 16.09
N ARG A 38 20.69 9.47 16.01
CA ARG A 38 21.02 8.70 14.80
C ARG A 38 21.21 7.23 15.14
N PHE A 39 20.57 6.38 14.34
CA PHE A 39 20.62 4.91 14.50
C PHE A 39 20.98 4.27 13.17
N CYS A 40 21.89 3.30 13.20
CA CYS A 40 22.31 2.52 12.04
C CYS A 40 21.83 1.10 12.16
N TYR A 41 21.25 0.56 11.09
CA TYR A 41 20.72 -0.78 11.03
C TYR A 41 21.34 -1.57 9.88
N PRO A 42 21.77 -2.84 10.09
CA PRO A 42 22.25 -3.67 9.01
C PRO A 42 21.10 -3.98 8.04
N LEU A 43 21.39 -4.09 6.76
CA LEU A 43 20.39 -4.39 5.73
C LEU A 43 19.73 -5.78 5.93
N THR A 44 20.38 -6.65 6.69
CA THR A 44 19.82 -7.96 7.08
C THR A 44 18.72 -7.87 8.14
N LYS A 45 18.50 -6.68 8.74
CA LYS A 45 17.38 -6.47 9.67
C LYS A 45 16.09 -6.80 8.96
N ALA A 46 15.33 -7.75 9.52
CA ALA A 46 14.15 -8.31 8.88
C ALA A 46 12.96 -8.40 9.83
N ALA A 47 11.76 -8.40 9.25
CA ALA A 47 10.50 -8.69 9.93
C ALA A 47 9.52 -9.32 8.93
N GLY A 48 8.74 -10.33 9.34
CA GLY A 48 7.79 -11.03 8.49
C GLY A 48 8.37 -11.61 7.20
N GLY A 49 9.65 -11.98 7.21
CA GLY A 49 10.36 -12.47 6.04
C GLY A 49 10.85 -11.39 5.07
N ALA A 50 10.49 -10.10 5.27
CA ALA A 50 11.06 -8.98 4.52
C ALA A 50 12.30 -8.43 5.24
N SER A 51 13.32 -8.01 4.50
CA SER A 51 14.50 -7.34 5.05
C SER A 51 14.64 -5.93 4.47
N LEU A 52 15.39 -5.06 5.13
CA LEU A 52 15.67 -3.71 4.64
C LEU A 52 16.34 -3.74 3.25
N GLN A 53 17.11 -4.79 2.96
CA GLN A 53 17.75 -4.97 1.65
C GLN A 53 16.75 -5.03 0.48
N TRP A 54 15.51 -5.46 0.72
CA TRP A 54 14.51 -5.61 -0.35
C TRP A 54 14.03 -4.28 -0.96
N ALA A 55 14.23 -3.18 -0.24
CA ALA A 55 13.86 -1.84 -0.72
C ALA A 55 15.07 -0.94 -1.00
N LEU A 56 16.30 -1.50 -0.99
CA LEU A 56 17.53 -0.74 -1.24
C LEU A 56 17.60 -0.24 -2.68
N ASP A 57 17.34 -1.13 -3.64
CA ASP A 57 17.38 -0.81 -5.09
C ASP A 57 16.11 -1.38 -5.74
N PRO A 58 14.98 -0.68 -5.60
CA PRO A 58 13.71 -1.15 -6.09
C PRO A 58 13.64 -1.05 -7.62
N ASP A 59 13.15 -2.12 -8.29
CA ASP A 59 12.85 -2.07 -9.73
C ASP A 59 11.92 -0.88 -10.03
N PRO A 60 12.36 0.10 -10.84
CA PRO A 60 11.58 1.32 -11.11
C PRO A 60 10.22 1.04 -11.76
N GLN A 61 10.13 -0.01 -12.59
CA GLN A 61 8.89 -0.39 -13.25
C GLN A 61 7.88 -0.94 -12.25
N LEU A 62 8.31 -1.82 -11.34
CA LEU A 62 7.45 -2.34 -10.28
C LEU A 62 7.07 -1.25 -9.27
N LEU A 63 8.00 -0.37 -8.92
CA LEU A 63 7.75 0.75 -8.01
C LEU A 63 6.73 1.72 -8.60
N SER A 64 6.89 2.09 -9.87
CA SER A 64 5.91 2.93 -10.60
C SER A 64 4.55 2.26 -10.70
N CYS A 65 4.52 0.95 -11.00
CA CYS A 65 3.29 0.16 -11.02
C CYS A 65 2.60 0.15 -9.65
N LEU A 66 3.34 -0.08 -8.57
CA LEU A 66 2.83 -0.15 -7.20
C LEU A 66 2.24 1.20 -6.76
N THR A 67 3.01 2.25 -6.93
CA THR A 67 2.65 3.59 -6.44
C THR A 67 1.73 4.35 -7.38
N GLN A 68 1.65 3.95 -8.64
CA GLN A 68 0.97 4.67 -9.74
C GLN A 68 1.52 6.11 -9.87
N THR A 69 2.83 6.24 -9.69
CA THR A 69 3.57 7.49 -9.79
C THR A 69 4.63 7.33 -10.87
N SER A 70 4.72 8.30 -11.78
CA SER A 70 5.81 8.34 -12.75
C SER A 70 7.11 8.67 -12.03
N LEU A 71 8.11 7.83 -12.21
CA LEU A 71 9.44 8.07 -11.68
C LEU A 71 10.28 8.88 -12.70
N PRO A 72 11.24 9.69 -12.25
CA PRO A 72 12.15 10.38 -13.14
C PRO A 72 13.01 9.37 -13.94
N PRO A 73 13.51 9.75 -15.14
CA PRO A 73 14.33 8.84 -15.97
C PRO A 73 15.64 8.42 -15.31
N ASP A 74 16.17 9.26 -14.42
CA ASP A 74 17.40 9.07 -13.64
C ASP A 74 17.12 8.64 -12.20
N PHE A 75 15.99 7.94 -11.98
CA PHE A 75 15.62 7.42 -10.68
C PHE A 75 16.71 6.54 -10.08
N ASP A 76 17.07 6.84 -8.85
CA ASP A 76 18.05 6.10 -8.06
C ASP A 76 17.42 5.72 -6.69
N GLY A 77 17.36 4.42 -6.40
CA GLY A 77 16.82 3.89 -5.15
C GLY A 77 17.57 4.36 -3.90
N HIS A 78 18.86 4.70 -4.04
CA HIS A 78 19.65 5.28 -2.94
C HIS A 78 19.24 6.72 -2.59
N ARG A 79 18.46 7.39 -3.46
CA ARG A 79 17.95 8.74 -3.22
C ARG A 79 16.53 8.77 -2.68
N LEU A 80 16.03 7.61 -2.19
CA LEU A 80 14.80 7.53 -1.43
C LEU A 80 15.02 8.03 0.00
N LEU A 81 14.15 8.93 0.45
CA LEU A 81 14.05 9.38 1.84
C LEU A 81 12.70 8.96 2.41
N TYR A 82 12.71 8.20 3.47
CA TYR A 82 11.52 7.89 4.26
C TYR A 82 11.31 8.96 5.30
N LEU A 83 10.08 9.43 5.50
CA LEU A 83 9.77 10.53 6.41
C LEU A 83 8.44 10.27 7.12
N ASP A 84 8.43 10.59 8.43
CA ASP A 84 7.28 10.58 9.29
C ASP A 84 7.41 11.69 10.34
N THR A 85 6.28 12.27 10.80
CA THR A 85 6.29 13.38 11.76
C THR A 85 5.31 13.16 12.89
N GLU A 86 5.73 13.58 14.11
CA GLU A 86 4.82 13.72 15.24
C GLU A 86 4.50 15.19 15.47
N THR A 87 3.23 15.47 15.71
CA THR A 87 2.71 16.84 15.64
C THR A 87 1.94 17.23 16.90
N THR A 88 1.83 18.53 17.15
CA THR A 88 1.05 19.07 18.29
C THR A 88 -0.46 19.04 18.07
N GLY A 89 -0.94 18.50 16.94
CA GLY A 89 -2.37 18.40 16.63
C GLY A 89 -2.62 17.69 15.32
N LEU A 90 -3.87 17.29 15.08
CA LEU A 90 -4.28 16.51 13.91
C LEU A 90 -4.60 17.36 12.66
N SER A 91 -4.44 18.67 12.71
CA SER A 91 -4.71 19.57 11.59
C SER A 91 -3.40 20.07 10.95
N THR A 92 -3.45 20.38 9.66
CA THR A 92 -2.33 20.99 8.92
C THR A 92 -2.34 22.53 9.00
N GLY A 93 -3.04 23.10 9.98
CA GLY A 93 -3.13 24.55 10.17
C GLY A 93 -1.84 25.18 10.72
N THR A 94 -1.74 26.51 10.62
CA THR A 94 -0.55 27.28 11.02
C THR A 94 -0.18 27.16 12.51
N GLY A 95 -1.12 26.73 13.34
CA GLY A 95 -0.88 26.50 14.79
C GLY A 95 -0.34 25.11 15.13
N THR A 96 -0.28 24.19 14.18
CA THR A 96 0.27 22.86 14.39
C THR A 96 1.76 22.84 14.08
N LEU A 97 2.55 22.27 14.99
CA LEU A 97 4.00 22.11 14.87
C LEU A 97 4.35 20.65 14.66
N ALA A 98 5.39 20.37 13.87
CA ALA A 98 6.05 19.07 13.82
C ALA A 98 7.17 19.08 14.87
N PHE A 99 6.91 18.59 16.06
CA PHE A 99 7.89 18.63 17.15
C PHE A 99 8.93 17.50 17.07
N LEU A 100 8.59 16.42 16.37
CA LEU A 100 9.50 15.33 16.07
C LEU A 100 9.41 15.01 14.57
N VAL A 101 10.54 14.99 13.91
CA VAL A 101 10.66 14.54 12.52
C VAL A 101 11.63 13.37 12.47
N GLY A 102 11.12 12.21 12.07
CA GLY A 102 11.90 11.03 11.76
C GLY A 102 12.18 10.95 10.27
N ILE A 103 13.43 10.66 9.92
CA ILE A 103 13.79 10.31 8.54
C ILE A 103 14.59 9.02 8.50
N GLY A 104 14.49 8.32 7.36
CA GLY A 104 15.24 7.11 7.11
C GLY A 104 15.77 7.07 5.69
N TYR A 105 16.96 6.54 5.50
CA TYR A 105 17.60 6.44 4.20
C TYR A 105 18.68 5.36 4.17
N TYR A 106 19.03 4.91 2.98
CA TYR A 106 20.20 4.06 2.77
C TYR A 106 21.44 4.93 2.64
N GLU A 107 22.38 4.80 3.57
CA GLU A 107 23.62 5.60 3.54
C GLU A 107 24.58 5.08 2.47
N ASP A 108 24.61 3.76 2.33
CA ASP A 108 25.34 3.03 1.29
C ASP A 108 24.67 1.65 1.09
N SER A 109 25.34 0.75 0.40
CA SER A 109 24.87 -0.63 0.21
C SER A 109 25.03 -1.53 1.44
N SER A 110 25.35 -1.00 2.63
CA SER A 110 25.63 -1.77 3.83
C SER A 110 24.66 -1.50 4.99
N GLN A 111 24.11 -0.29 5.07
CA GLN A 111 23.30 0.10 6.22
C GLN A 111 22.14 1.05 5.88
N TYR A 112 21.09 0.93 6.68
CA TYR A 112 19.97 1.84 6.72
C TYR A 112 20.09 2.72 7.96
N VAL A 113 19.96 4.03 7.77
CA VAL A 113 20.07 5.03 8.82
C VAL A 113 18.71 5.58 9.16
N VAL A 114 18.44 5.75 10.44
CA VAL A 114 17.31 6.51 10.96
C VAL A 114 17.84 7.70 11.73
N GLU A 115 17.38 8.88 11.39
CA GLU A 115 17.66 10.13 12.11
C GLU A 115 16.37 10.69 12.67
N GLN A 116 16.43 11.20 13.89
CA GLN A 116 15.32 11.85 14.57
C GLN A 116 15.73 13.25 15.02
N TYR A 117 14.90 14.23 14.71
CA TYR A 117 15.04 15.63 15.09
C TYR A 117 13.89 15.97 16.02
N LEU A 118 14.17 16.17 17.32
CA LEU A 118 13.17 16.46 18.35
C LEU A 118 13.33 17.89 18.84
N MET A 119 12.26 18.66 18.78
CA MET A 119 12.16 19.91 19.54
C MET A 119 11.90 19.58 21.00
N GLU A 120 12.71 20.10 21.90
CA GLU A 120 12.51 20.01 23.34
C GLU A 120 11.78 21.25 23.88
N ASP A 121 11.81 22.37 23.10
CA ASP A 121 11.00 23.56 23.32
C ASP A 121 10.67 24.23 21.98
N TYR A 122 9.68 25.10 21.97
CA TYR A 122 9.12 25.77 20.78
C TYR A 122 10.12 26.63 20.00
N ASP A 123 11.09 27.23 20.67
CA ASP A 123 12.13 28.08 20.08
C ASP A 123 13.12 27.31 19.20
N GLN A 124 13.14 25.97 19.33
CA GLN A 124 14.05 25.09 18.57
C GLN A 124 13.53 24.74 17.17
N GLU A 125 12.31 25.13 16.79
CA GLU A 125 11.76 24.83 15.47
C GLU A 125 12.62 25.30 14.30
N PRO A 126 13.19 26.53 14.29
CA PRO A 126 14.03 26.98 13.19
C PRO A 126 15.29 26.12 12.99
N ASP A 127 15.90 25.64 14.09
CA ASP A 127 17.06 24.74 14.03
C ASP A 127 16.67 23.37 13.48
N LEU A 128 15.59 22.77 13.99
CA LEU A 128 15.07 21.51 13.48
C LEU A 128 14.84 21.58 11.97
N LEU A 129 14.11 22.58 11.51
CA LEU A 129 13.77 22.75 10.09
C LEU A 129 15.02 23.00 9.23
N SER A 130 16.00 23.75 9.71
CA SER A 130 17.25 24.05 9.00
C SER A 130 18.13 22.81 8.84
N ARG A 131 18.23 21.97 9.88
CA ARG A 131 18.95 20.70 9.84
C ARG A 131 18.26 19.72 8.89
N LEU A 132 16.96 19.56 9.03
CA LEU A 132 16.18 18.73 8.11
C LEU A 132 16.35 19.16 6.66
N LEU A 133 16.29 20.48 6.38
CA LEU A 133 16.49 21.02 5.03
C LEU A 133 17.87 20.67 4.47
N THR A 134 18.90 20.66 5.31
CA THR A 134 20.27 20.29 4.89
C THR A 134 20.33 18.83 4.46
N THR A 135 19.67 17.94 5.20
CA THR A 135 19.60 16.51 4.86
C THR A 135 18.75 16.25 3.62
N LEU A 136 17.60 16.93 3.48
CA LEU A 136 16.70 16.79 2.34
C LEU A 136 17.38 17.04 0.97
N LYS A 137 18.39 17.92 0.91
CA LYS A 137 19.11 18.23 -0.34
C LYS A 137 19.81 17.04 -1.00
N ARG A 138 20.00 15.96 -0.26
CA ARG A 138 20.67 14.74 -0.73
C ARG A 138 19.72 13.82 -1.52
N PHE A 139 18.42 14.06 -1.45
CA PHE A 139 17.37 13.18 -1.92
C PHE A 139 16.44 13.88 -2.91
N ASP A 140 15.79 13.11 -3.77
CA ASP A 140 14.82 13.62 -4.76
C ASP A 140 13.46 12.89 -4.70
N THR A 141 13.39 11.79 -3.97
CA THR A 141 12.19 10.99 -3.84
C THR A 141 11.84 10.78 -2.37
N LEU A 142 10.63 11.18 -2.00
CA LEU A 142 10.10 11.10 -0.64
C LEU A 142 9.13 9.94 -0.51
N VAL A 143 9.36 9.07 0.46
CA VAL A 143 8.49 7.95 0.81
C VAL A 143 7.83 8.25 2.15
N THR A 144 6.50 8.18 2.21
CA THR A 144 5.72 8.43 3.43
C THR A 144 4.63 7.39 3.60
N TYR A 145 4.01 7.38 4.77
CA TYR A 145 2.78 6.63 4.99
C TYR A 145 1.63 7.59 5.32
N ASN A 146 0.82 7.96 4.33
CA ASN A 146 -0.20 9.01 4.38
C ASN A 146 0.34 10.45 4.45
N GLY A 147 1.66 10.61 4.36
CA GLY A 147 2.32 11.91 4.55
C GLY A 147 2.12 12.89 3.40
N LYS A 148 1.77 12.41 2.20
CA LYS A 148 1.41 13.28 1.08
C LYS A 148 0.25 14.22 1.44
N SER A 149 -0.67 13.77 2.30
CA SER A 149 -1.85 14.52 2.73
C SER A 149 -1.67 15.22 4.07
N PHE A 150 -0.67 14.85 4.89
CA PHE A 150 -0.48 15.36 6.25
C PHE A 150 0.91 15.94 6.48
N ASP A 151 1.96 15.12 6.50
CA ASP A 151 3.32 15.53 6.86
C ASP A 151 3.89 16.58 5.92
N VAL A 152 3.78 16.33 4.61
CA VAL A 152 4.34 17.24 3.60
C VAL A 152 3.67 18.60 3.61
N PRO A 153 2.33 18.73 3.57
CA PRO A 153 1.65 20.03 3.70
C PRO A 153 1.98 20.75 5.01
N LEU A 154 2.07 20.02 6.12
CA LEU A 154 2.42 20.61 7.40
C LEU A 154 3.84 21.19 7.38
N LEU A 155 4.84 20.40 7.01
CA LEU A 155 6.23 20.85 6.94
C LEU A 155 6.39 22.03 5.98
N GLU A 156 5.70 22.03 4.85
CA GLU A 156 5.70 23.19 3.92
C GLU A 156 5.20 24.47 4.59
N VAL A 157 4.10 24.38 5.35
CA VAL A 157 3.59 25.53 6.12
C VAL A 157 4.63 25.98 7.15
N ARG A 158 5.27 25.02 7.86
CA ARG A 158 6.30 25.37 8.86
C ARG A 158 7.53 26.01 8.23
N TYR A 159 8.00 25.53 7.08
CA TYR A 159 9.10 26.16 6.33
C TYR A 159 8.77 27.61 5.94
N VAL A 160 7.55 27.85 5.42
CA VAL A 160 7.12 29.21 5.06
C VAL A 160 7.06 30.11 6.29
N MET A 161 6.50 29.63 7.42
CA MET A 161 6.42 30.40 8.67
C MET A 161 7.79 30.79 9.20
N ASN A 162 8.80 29.92 9.02
CA ASN A 162 10.17 30.16 9.42
C ASN A 162 11.03 30.85 8.33
N ARG A 163 10.41 31.34 7.25
CA ARG A 163 11.09 31.99 6.10
C ARG A 163 12.17 31.13 5.45
N LEU A 164 11.97 29.80 5.47
CA LEU A 164 12.84 28.84 4.82
C LEU A 164 12.19 28.36 3.52
N HIS A 165 13.01 28.00 2.54
CA HIS A 165 12.55 27.46 1.27
C HIS A 165 12.76 25.95 1.22
N SER A 166 11.65 25.20 1.23
CA SER A 166 11.65 23.75 1.12
C SER A 166 11.67 23.29 -0.34
N GLN A 167 12.20 22.09 -0.56
CA GLN A 167 12.10 21.38 -1.83
C GLN A 167 11.10 20.22 -1.79
N LEU A 168 10.38 20.00 -0.69
CA LEU A 168 9.52 18.84 -0.48
C LEU A 168 8.47 18.67 -1.58
N ARG A 169 7.87 19.76 -2.07
CA ARG A 169 6.90 19.71 -3.18
C ARG A 169 7.51 19.37 -4.54
N GLN A 170 8.80 19.56 -4.70
CA GLN A 170 9.52 19.28 -5.95
C GLN A 170 10.00 17.83 -5.99
N MET A 171 10.09 17.17 -4.83
CA MET A 171 10.45 15.76 -4.74
C MET A 171 9.34 14.88 -5.30
N THR A 172 9.72 13.78 -5.93
CA THR A 172 8.78 12.70 -6.26
C THR A 172 8.21 12.10 -4.98
N GLN A 173 6.87 12.04 -4.85
CA GLN A 173 6.23 11.60 -3.61
C GLN A 173 5.59 10.22 -3.79
N LEU A 174 6.04 9.25 -3.01
CA LEU A 174 5.56 7.89 -2.95
C LEU A 174 4.84 7.66 -1.61
N ASP A 175 3.50 7.61 -1.64
CA ASP A 175 2.70 7.38 -0.44
C ASP A 175 2.31 5.90 -0.34
N LEU A 176 2.89 5.22 0.64
CA LEU A 176 2.72 3.77 0.85
C LEU A 176 1.31 3.39 1.31
N LEU A 177 0.54 4.29 1.95
CA LEU A 177 -0.85 4.01 2.31
C LEU A 177 -1.69 3.70 1.06
N HIS A 178 -1.49 4.47 -0.01
CA HIS A 178 -2.21 4.24 -1.25
C HIS A 178 -1.78 2.93 -1.92
N ALA A 179 -0.49 2.61 -1.89
CA ALA A 179 0.06 1.34 -2.37
C ALA A 179 -0.51 0.15 -1.59
N ALA A 180 -0.49 0.23 -0.25
CA ALA A 180 -1.06 -0.77 0.64
C ALA A 180 -2.55 -1.02 0.38
N ARG A 181 -3.33 0.06 0.22
CA ARG A 181 -4.77 -0.04 -0.11
C ARG A 181 -5.02 -0.71 -1.46
N ARG A 182 -4.19 -0.45 -2.46
CA ARG A 182 -4.32 -1.08 -3.79
C ARG A 182 -4.05 -2.57 -3.75
N LEU A 183 -3.03 -3.01 -3.00
CA LEU A 183 -2.65 -4.42 -2.91
C LEU A 183 -3.50 -5.20 -1.93
N TYR A 184 -3.68 -4.69 -0.70
CA TYR A 184 -4.07 -5.52 0.43
C TYR A 184 -5.42 -5.19 1.04
N LYS A 185 -6.05 -4.04 0.69
CA LYS A 185 -7.31 -3.63 1.33
C LYS A 185 -8.40 -4.68 1.21
N ARG A 186 -8.43 -5.43 0.09
CA ARG A 186 -9.43 -6.48 -0.13
C ARG A 186 -9.30 -7.61 0.88
N ARG A 187 -8.10 -8.05 1.18
CA ARG A 187 -7.81 -9.13 2.13
C ARG A 187 -7.77 -8.64 3.59
N ILE A 188 -7.07 -7.54 3.84
CA ILE A 188 -6.76 -7.08 5.20
C ILE A 188 -7.81 -6.11 5.75
N GLY A 189 -8.55 -5.41 4.89
CA GLY A 189 -9.55 -4.40 5.27
C GLY A 189 -8.93 -3.08 5.70
N SER A 190 -8.36 -3.00 6.89
CA SER A 190 -7.69 -1.79 7.39
C SER A 190 -6.23 -1.75 6.95
N CYS A 191 -5.81 -0.63 6.37
CA CYS A 191 -4.42 -0.40 5.94
C CYS A 191 -3.76 0.71 6.78
N THR A 192 -4.01 0.80 8.08
CA THR A 192 -3.19 1.62 8.98
C THR A 192 -1.80 1.00 9.10
N LEU A 193 -0.76 1.81 9.35
CA LEU A 193 0.63 1.34 9.44
C LEU A 193 0.76 0.19 10.45
N GLY A 194 0.26 0.36 11.67
CA GLY A 194 0.33 -0.67 12.69
C GLY A 194 -0.43 -1.97 12.34
N ASN A 195 -1.54 -1.89 11.54
CA ASN A 195 -2.21 -3.09 11.06
C ASN A 195 -1.42 -3.81 9.96
N MET A 196 -0.77 -3.04 9.08
CA MET A 196 0.12 -3.59 8.05
C MET A 196 1.35 -4.25 8.68
N GLU A 197 1.94 -3.63 9.69
CA GLU A 197 3.03 -4.20 10.48
C GLU A 197 2.65 -5.55 11.08
N ARG A 198 1.54 -5.58 11.80
CA ARG A 198 1.07 -6.81 12.44
C ARG A 198 0.80 -7.92 11.43
N THR A 199 0.11 -7.58 10.34
CA THR A 199 -0.38 -8.58 9.38
C THR A 199 0.69 -9.05 8.40
N LEU A 200 1.57 -8.16 7.93
CA LEU A 200 2.57 -8.48 6.91
C LEU A 200 3.97 -8.69 7.46
N LEU A 201 4.31 -8.00 8.54
CA LEU A 201 5.66 -8.03 9.13
C LEU A 201 5.72 -8.78 10.47
N GLY A 202 4.56 -9.15 11.05
CA GLY A 202 4.51 -9.79 12.38
C GLY A 202 5.08 -8.91 13.49
N ILE A 203 5.08 -7.59 13.31
CA ILE A 203 5.54 -6.62 14.30
C ILE A 203 4.39 -6.28 15.24
N GLU A 204 4.58 -6.52 16.52
CA GLU A 204 3.70 -6.11 17.59
C GLU A 204 4.35 -4.98 18.40
N ARG A 205 3.54 -4.05 18.89
CA ARG A 205 3.98 -2.90 19.71
C ARG A 205 3.22 -2.88 21.04
N PRO A 206 3.55 -3.79 21.98
CA PRO A 206 2.77 -3.96 23.21
C PRO A 206 2.75 -2.71 24.11
N ASP A 207 3.82 -1.92 24.08
CA ASP A 207 4.00 -0.72 24.94
C ASP A 207 3.90 0.57 24.11
N ASP A 208 3.17 0.54 22.99
CA ASP A 208 3.05 1.70 22.11
C ASP A 208 2.02 2.70 22.64
N ILE A 209 2.18 3.96 22.21
CA ILE A 209 1.28 5.04 22.55
C ILE A 209 0.26 5.25 21.42
N PRO A 210 -1.04 5.41 21.71
CA PRO A 210 -2.00 5.80 20.70
C PRO A 210 -1.62 7.15 20.08
N GLY A 211 -1.62 7.27 18.76
CA GLY A 211 -1.26 8.51 18.05
C GLY A 211 -2.02 9.75 18.52
N ALA A 212 -3.28 9.59 18.99
CA ALA A 212 -4.08 10.67 19.54
C ALA A 212 -3.54 11.23 20.88
N GLU A 213 -2.72 10.47 21.61
CA GLU A 213 -2.13 10.88 22.88
C GLU A 213 -0.74 11.50 22.74
N ILE A 214 -0.12 11.39 21.57
CA ILE A 214 1.24 11.90 21.30
C ILE A 214 1.36 13.41 21.50
N PRO A 215 0.40 14.26 21.07
CA PRO A 215 0.46 15.70 21.35
C PRO A 215 0.52 16.03 22.83
N GLU A 216 -0.23 15.32 23.67
CA GLU A 216 -0.24 15.54 25.13
C GLU A 216 1.12 15.16 25.75
N CYS A 217 1.82 14.17 25.20
CA CYS A 217 3.15 13.81 25.67
C CYS A 217 4.15 14.94 25.44
N PHE A 218 4.07 15.60 24.30
CA PHE A 218 4.93 16.75 24.00
C PHE A 218 4.61 17.94 24.93
N PHE A 219 3.35 18.30 25.12
CA PHE A 219 2.97 19.40 26.03
C PHE A 219 3.41 19.15 27.47
N ALA A 220 3.30 17.90 27.95
CA ALA A 220 3.79 17.52 29.26
C ALA A 220 5.31 17.61 29.33
N TYR A 221 6.02 17.14 28.28
CA TYR A 221 7.47 17.18 28.21
C TYR A 221 8.04 18.61 28.25
N VAL A 222 7.49 19.52 27.47
CA VAL A 222 7.91 20.94 27.50
C VAL A 222 7.75 21.55 28.89
N LYS A 223 6.73 21.13 29.65
CA LYS A 223 6.45 21.67 30.99
C LYS A 223 7.35 21.06 32.08
N ASP A 224 7.48 19.73 32.06
CA ASP A 224 8.00 18.99 33.21
C ASP A 224 9.38 18.37 32.93
N HIS A 225 9.83 18.36 31.67
CA HIS A 225 11.07 17.76 31.17
C HIS A 225 11.26 16.27 31.56
N ASP A 226 10.14 15.54 31.83
CA ASP A 226 10.20 14.09 32.10
C ASP A 226 10.32 13.32 30.78
N PRO A 227 11.47 12.67 30.49
CA PRO A 227 11.71 12.01 29.22
C PRO A 227 10.94 10.69 29.05
N LYS A 228 10.29 10.16 30.06
CA LYS A 228 9.72 8.80 30.04
C LYS A 228 8.69 8.63 28.91
N ARG A 229 7.69 9.50 28.83
CA ARG A 229 6.68 9.44 27.79
C ARG A 229 7.24 9.82 26.41
N MET A 230 8.14 10.81 26.36
CA MET A 230 8.80 11.23 25.12
C MET A 230 9.68 10.13 24.53
N ASN A 231 10.35 9.32 25.36
CA ASN A 231 11.10 8.15 24.89
C ASN A 231 10.20 7.09 24.22
N ILE A 232 8.94 6.97 24.63
CA ILE A 232 7.97 6.08 23.96
C ILE A 232 7.62 6.67 22.57
N VAL A 233 7.38 8.00 22.49
CA VAL A 233 7.12 8.69 21.23
C VAL A 233 8.31 8.58 20.25
N LEU A 234 9.54 8.77 20.72
CA LEU A 234 10.74 8.56 19.91
C LEU A 234 10.84 7.13 19.39
N LYS A 235 10.54 6.13 20.23
CA LYS A 235 10.51 4.72 19.82
C LYS A 235 9.41 4.45 18.79
N HIS A 236 8.23 5.06 18.95
CA HIS A 236 7.10 4.99 18.02
C HIS A 236 7.52 5.48 16.63
N ASN A 237 7.91 6.74 16.51
CA ASN A 237 8.33 7.35 15.24
C ASN A 237 9.50 6.58 14.59
N ARG A 238 10.51 6.16 15.37
CA ARG A 238 11.60 5.34 14.84
C ARG A 238 11.13 4.01 14.26
N GLN A 239 10.15 3.38 14.89
CA GLN A 239 9.57 2.14 14.37
C GLN A 239 8.80 2.40 13.08
N ASP A 240 8.07 3.51 12.96
CA ASP A 240 7.37 3.89 11.73
C ASP A 240 8.34 4.05 10.56
N ILE A 241 9.46 4.76 10.79
CA ILE A 241 10.53 4.91 9.80
C ILE A 241 11.15 3.57 9.39
N LEU A 242 11.34 2.64 10.32
CA LEU A 242 11.88 1.30 10.01
C LEU A 242 10.87 0.42 9.25
N SER A 243 9.59 0.58 9.54
CA SER A 243 8.55 -0.25 8.95
C SER A 243 8.27 0.10 7.49
N MET A 244 8.44 1.36 7.10
CA MET A 244 8.17 1.78 5.73
C MET A 244 9.03 1.06 4.68
N PRO A 245 10.39 0.97 4.77
CA PRO A 245 11.18 0.21 3.80
C PRO A 245 10.89 -1.31 3.85
N LEU A 246 10.62 -1.88 5.02
CA LEU A 246 10.22 -3.29 5.13
C LEU A 246 8.90 -3.56 4.40
N LEU A 247 7.91 -2.68 4.57
CA LEU A 247 6.63 -2.77 3.87
C LEU A 247 6.80 -2.55 2.36
N LEU A 248 7.58 -1.56 1.95
CA LEU A 248 7.86 -1.32 0.53
C LEU A 248 8.51 -2.55 -0.10
N GLY A 249 9.54 -3.10 0.53
CA GLY A 249 10.19 -4.33 0.07
C GLY A 249 9.21 -5.51 -0.02
N ARG A 250 8.34 -5.69 0.98
CA ARG A 250 7.30 -6.74 0.97
C ARG A 250 6.31 -6.56 -0.17
N MET A 251 5.84 -5.33 -0.42
CA MET A 251 4.92 -5.01 -1.51
C MET A 251 5.55 -5.29 -2.88
N LEU A 252 6.79 -4.86 -3.09
CA LEU A 252 7.53 -5.09 -4.33
C LEU A 252 7.78 -6.58 -4.55
N HIS A 253 8.15 -7.31 -3.51
CA HIS A 253 8.32 -8.77 -3.59
C HIS A 253 7.01 -9.47 -3.98
N THR A 254 5.86 -9.05 -3.44
CA THR A 254 4.55 -9.58 -3.82
C THR A 254 4.28 -9.39 -5.32
N LEU A 255 4.61 -8.23 -5.88
CA LEU A 255 4.51 -7.98 -7.34
C LEU A 255 5.53 -8.80 -8.13
N GLN A 256 6.77 -8.88 -7.67
CA GLN A 256 7.87 -9.57 -8.34
C GLN A 256 7.63 -11.08 -8.43
N CYS A 257 7.17 -11.72 -7.36
CA CYS A 257 6.86 -13.14 -7.33
C CYS A 257 5.67 -13.50 -8.23
N ARG A 258 4.82 -12.52 -8.55
CA ARG A 258 3.64 -12.70 -9.41
C ARG A 258 2.72 -13.84 -8.97
N ALA A 259 2.85 -14.27 -7.72
CA ALA A 259 2.06 -15.32 -7.10
C ALA A 259 1.92 -15.03 -5.62
N SER A 260 0.71 -15.16 -5.11
CA SER A 260 0.39 -15.02 -3.70
C SER A 260 -0.31 -16.28 -3.21
N GLU A 261 -0.22 -16.55 -1.92
CA GLU A 261 -1.04 -17.58 -1.24
C GLU A 261 -2.51 -17.14 -1.15
N TYR A 262 -2.77 -15.85 -1.40
CA TYR A 262 -4.10 -15.23 -1.27
C TYR A 262 -4.61 -14.80 -2.65
N PRO A 263 -5.75 -15.34 -3.11
CA PRO A 263 -6.37 -14.95 -4.38
C PRO A 263 -6.69 -13.44 -4.48
N GLU A 264 -7.01 -12.80 -3.34
CA GLU A 264 -7.28 -11.38 -3.27
C GLU A 264 -6.06 -10.53 -3.61
N ASP A 265 -4.88 -10.96 -3.18
CA ASP A 265 -3.62 -10.28 -3.49
C ASP A 265 -3.27 -10.49 -4.97
N ASP A 266 -3.43 -11.72 -5.51
CA ASP A 266 -3.27 -12.00 -6.94
C ASP A 266 -4.22 -11.15 -7.80
N TYR A 267 -5.48 -11.04 -7.41
CA TYR A 267 -6.44 -10.17 -8.09
C TYR A 267 -6.00 -8.69 -8.07
N SER A 268 -5.54 -8.22 -6.92
CA SER A 268 -5.07 -6.85 -6.76
C SER A 268 -3.82 -6.57 -7.62
N CYS A 269 -2.85 -7.50 -7.65
CA CYS A 269 -1.67 -7.45 -8.53
C CYS A 269 -2.10 -7.40 -10.01
N GLY A 270 -3.00 -8.28 -10.42
CA GLY A 270 -3.51 -8.33 -11.80
C GLY A 270 -4.11 -6.99 -12.23
N ARG A 271 -4.89 -6.34 -11.36
CA ARG A 271 -5.45 -5.02 -11.63
C ARG A 271 -4.41 -3.91 -11.71
N LEU A 272 -3.37 -3.97 -10.87
CA LEU A 272 -2.24 -3.02 -10.96
C LEU A 272 -1.51 -3.18 -12.29
N PHE A 273 -1.21 -4.41 -12.69
CA PHE A 273 -0.54 -4.69 -13.96
C PHE A 273 -1.39 -4.31 -15.18
N LEU A 274 -2.73 -4.50 -15.14
CA LEU A 274 -3.61 -3.99 -16.20
C LEU A 274 -3.51 -2.47 -16.37
N ARG A 275 -3.48 -1.72 -15.27
CA ARG A 275 -3.37 -0.26 -15.29
C ARG A 275 -2.01 0.23 -15.79
N SER A 276 -0.97 -0.56 -15.55
CA SER A 276 0.39 -0.26 -15.99
C SER A 276 0.75 -0.90 -17.33
N HIS A 277 -0.25 -1.42 -18.08
CA HIS A 277 -0.09 -2.05 -19.40
C HIS A 277 0.87 -3.24 -19.41
N GLN A 278 1.05 -3.93 -18.29
CA GLN A 278 1.86 -5.15 -18.14
C GLN A 278 0.98 -6.38 -18.38
N TRP A 279 0.62 -6.61 -19.63
CA TRP A 279 -0.46 -7.53 -20.02
C TRP A 279 -0.22 -8.97 -19.61
N ASP A 280 0.98 -9.51 -19.82
CA ASP A 280 1.31 -10.90 -19.50
C ASP A 280 1.27 -11.15 -17.97
N TRP A 281 1.76 -10.19 -17.20
CA TRP A 281 1.75 -10.27 -15.75
C TRP A 281 0.31 -10.13 -15.20
N ALA A 282 -0.47 -9.25 -15.81
CA ALA A 282 -1.87 -9.09 -15.46
C ALA A 282 -2.66 -10.38 -15.70
N GLU A 283 -2.50 -11.00 -16.89
CA GLU A 283 -3.15 -12.25 -17.22
C GLU A 283 -2.77 -13.37 -16.25
N ALA A 284 -1.47 -13.54 -15.97
CA ALA A 284 -0.99 -14.56 -15.05
C ALA A 284 -1.59 -14.44 -13.65
N CYS A 285 -1.64 -13.23 -13.09
CA CYS A 285 -2.23 -12.97 -11.78
C CYS A 285 -3.75 -13.18 -11.78
N LEU A 286 -4.47 -12.63 -12.76
CA LEU A 286 -5.92 -12.77 -12.85
C LEU A 286 -6.34 -14.22 -13.09
N ARG A 287 -5.58 -14.98 -13.87
CA ARG A 287 -5.84 -16.41 -14.12
C ARG A 287 -5.77 -17.22 -12.83
N ARG A 288 -4.78 -16.99 -11.95
CA ARG A 288 -4.72 -17.64 -10.63
C ARG A 288 -5.89 -17.24 -9.75
N ALA A 289 -6.14 -15.93 -9.63
CA ALA A 289 -7.25 -15.43 -8.82
C ALA A 289 -8.62 -15.92 -9.29
N SER A 290 -8.79 -16.13 -10.61
CA SER A 290 -10.06 -16.55 -11.22
C SER A 290 -10.53 -17.94 -10.78
N SER A 291 -9.65 -18.78 -10.26
CA SER A 291 -10.04 -20.07 -9.70
C SER A 291 -10.95 -19.95 -8.46
N SER A 292 -10.80 -18.88 -7.70
CA SER A 292 -11.50 -18.67 -6.41
C SER A 292 -12.39 -17.43 -6.39
N LEU A 293 -12.08 -16.40 -7.21
CA LEU A 293 -12.76 -15.11 -7.16
C LEU A 293 -13.58 -14.84 -8.43
N PRO A 294 -14.92 -14.72 -8.32
CA PRO A 294 -15.79 -14.37 -9.46
C PRO A 294 -15.40 -13.04 -10.13
N GLU A 295 -14.97 -12.07 -9.35
CA GLU A 295 -14.56 -10.77 -9.87
C GLU A 295 -13.28 -10.87 -10.71
N ALA A 296 -12.38 -11.78 -10.37
CA ALA A 296 -11.18 -12.03 -11.17
C ALA A 296 -11.54 -12.72 -12.50
N ARG A 297 -12.51 -13.66 -12.50
CA ARG A 297 -13.07 -14.24 -13.74
C ARG A 297 -13.66 -13.17 -14.64
N TRP A 298 -14.44 -12.28 -14.07
CA TRP A 298 -15.06 -11.18 -14.81
C TRP A 298 -14.01 -10.26 -15.44
N GLU A 299 -13.02 -9.82 -14.66
CA GLU A 299 -11.94 -8.93 -15.14
C GLU A 299 -11.09 -9.63 -16.22
N LEU A 300 -10.78 -10.91 -16.04
CA LEU A 300 -10.03 -11.72 -16.99
C LEU A 300 -10.81 -11.91 -18.31
N ALA A 301 -12.10 -12.19 -18.24
CA ALA A 301 -12.96 -12.29 -19.41
C ALA A 301 -13.05 -10.95 -20.16
N ALA A 302 -13.15 -9.83 -19.43
CA ALA A 302 -13.11 -8.50 -20.01
C ALA A 302 -11.76 -8.19 -20.69
N TYR A 303 -10.67 -8.66 -20.10
CA TYR A 303 -9.34 -8.57 -20.69
C TYR A 303 -9.27 -9.38 -22.00
N TYR A 304 -9.68 -10.67 -22.01
CA TYR A 304 -9.69 -11.51 -23.21
C TYR A 304 -10.58 -10.92 -24.33
N LYS A 305 -11.74 -10.38 -23.97
CA LYS A 305 -12.61 -9.66 -24.93
C LYS A 305 -11.87 -8.49 -25.60
N ARG A 306 -11.13 -7.68 -24.84
CA ARG A 306 -10.34 -6.56 -25.40
C ARG A 306 -9.24 -7.03 -26.35
N GLN A 307 -8.64 -8.20 -26.06
CA GLN A 307 -7.63 -8.84 -26.90
C GLN A 307 -8.24 -9.64 -28.06
N ARG A 308 -9.56 -9.67 -28.22
CA ARG A 308 -10.31 -10.49 -29.18
C ARG A 308 -10.07 -12.00 -29.05
N ARG A 309 -9.65 -12.43 -27.87
CA ARG A 309 -9.51 -13.84 -27.48
C ARG A 309 -10.88 -14.35 -27.02
N TRP A 310 -11.77 -14.54 -28.01
CA TRP A 310 -13.20 -14.76 -27.75
C TRP A 310 -13.50 -16.11 -27.12
N ASP A 311 -12.77 -17.16 -27.47
CA ASP A 311 -13.00 -18.50 -26.96
C ASP A 311 -12.72 -18.57 -25.44
N GLU A 312 -11.64 -17.91 -25.00
CA GLU A 312 -11.30 -17.83 -23.58
C GLU A 312 -12.30 -16.93 -22.82
N ALA A 313 -12.73 -15.84 -23.42
CA ALA A 313 -13.75 -14.98 -22.81
C ALA A 313 -15.10 -15.72 -22.67
N GLU A 314 -15.54 -16.45 -23.72
CA GLU A 314 -16.73 -17.28 -23.70
C GLU A 314 -16.68 -18.33 -22.59
N ALA A 315 -15.56 -19.05 -22.49
CA ALA A 315 -15.38 -20.11 -21.49
C ALA A 315 -15.57 -19.56 -20.05
N LEU A 316 -14.99 -18.39 -19.77
CA LEU A 316 -15.14 -17.73 -18.47
C LEU A 316 -16.57 -17.27 -18.21
N TRP A 317 -17.22 -16.63 -19.18
CA TRP A 317 -18.62 -16.21 -18.99
C TRP A 317 -19.57 -17.39 -18.83
N LEU A 318 -19.35 -18.50 -19.55
CA LEU A 318 -20.14 -19.73 -19.40
C LEU A 318 -19.96 -20.32 -18.00
N SER A 319 -18.72 -20.41 -17.51
CA SER A 319 -18.47 -20.89 -16.14
C SER A 319 -19.13 -20.03 -15.08
N MET A 320 -19.19 -18.71 -15.27
CA MET A 320 -19.89 -17.78 -14.36
C MET A 320 -21.42 -17.98 -14.42
N VAL A 321 -21.97 -18.21 -15.61
CA VAL A 321 -23.41 -18.53 -15.79
C VAL A 321 -23.78 -19.83 -15.08
N GLU A 322 -22.94 -20.87 -15.22
CA GLU A 322 -23.14 -22.18 -14.57
C GLU A 322 -23.07 -22.07 -13.05
N ALA A 323 -22.12 -21.31 -12.54
CA ALA A 323 -21.96 -21.06 -11.11
C ALA A 323 -22.96 -20.03 -10.54
N SER A 324 -23.82 -19.43 -11.38
CA SER A 324 -24.73 -18.32 -11.01
C SER A 324 -24.02 -17.11 -10.42
N GLU A 325 -22.83 -16.81 -10.91
CA GLU A 325 -21.98 -15.71 -10.49
C GLU A 325 -22.09 -14.48 -11.42
N GLY A 326 -21.82 -13.28 -10.88
CA GLY A 326 -21.80 -12.03 -11.67
C GLY A 326 -23.19 -11.54 -12.12
N GLY A 327 -24.27 -12.11 -11.57
CA GLY A 327 -25.64 -11.69 -11.86
C GLY A 327 -26.01 -11.84 -13.34
N THR A 328 -26.59 -10.79 -13.93
CA THR A 328 -27.00 -10.78 -15.35
C THR A 328 -25.85 -10.45 -16.31
N GLY A 329 -24.71 -9.95 -15.79
CA GLY A 329 -23.56 -9.49 -16.60
C GLY A 329 -23.03 -10.53 -17.58
N PRO A 330 -22.66 -11.76 -17.14
CA PRO A 330 -22.13 -12.80 -18.03
C PRO A 330 -23.11 -13.19 -19.15
N TYR A 331 -24.41 -13.22 -18.86
CA TYR A 331 -25.43 -13.49 -19.86
C TYR A 331 -25.48 -12.40 -20.93
N HIS A 332 -25.35 -11.13 -20.53
CA HIS A 332 -25.33 -10.02 -21.46
C HIS A 332 -24.09 -10.04 -22.36
N GLU A 333 -22.92 -10.34 -21.82
CA GLU A 333 -21.67 -10.41 -22.60
C GLU A 333 -21.70 -11.59 -23.57
N LEU A 334 -22.15 -12.77 -23.14
CA LEU A 334 -22.37 -13.93 -24.01
C LEU A 334 -23.38 -13.63 -25.12
N ALA A 335 -24.53 -13.01 -24.78
CA ALA A 335 -25.51 -12.67 -25.80
C ALA A 335 -24.97 -11.68 -26.83
N LYS A 336 -24.21 -10.66 -26.41
CA LYS A 336 -23.51 -9.75 -27.35
C LYS A 336 -22.52 -10.49 -28.25
N TYR A 337 -21.75 -11.41 -27.68
CA TYR A 337 -20.81 -12.22 -28.43
C TYR A 337 -21.50 -13.09 -29.49
N TYR A 338 -22.55 -13.83 -29.10
CA TYR A 338 -23.32 -14.66 -30.05
C TYR A 338 -24.02 -13.83 -31.11
N GLU A 339 -24.57 -12.68 -30.76
CA GLU A 339 -25.30 -11.81 -31.67
C GLU A 339 -24.39 -11.10 -32.68
N HIS A 340 -23.31 -10.50 -32.20
CA HIS A 340 -22.52 -9.57 -33.02
C HIS A 340 -21.23 -10.15 -33.57
N VAL A 341 -20.62 -11.13 -32.88
CA VAL A 341 -19.34 -11.73 -33.31
C VAL A 341 -19.60 -13.03 -34.06
N LEU A 342 -20.29 -13.97 -33.44
CA LEU A 342 -20.59 -15.26 -34.07
C LEU A 342 -21.75 -15.21 -35.09
N ARG A 343 -22.57 -14.15 -35.10
CA ARG A 343 -23.74 -14.02 -35.96
C ARG A 343 -24.77 -15.15 -35.71
N GLN A 344 -24.94 -15.59 -34.48
CA GLN A 344 -25.85 -16.64 -34.03
C GLN A 344 -26.97 -16.08 -33.12
N PRO A 345 -27.89 -15.26 -33.65
CA PRO A 345 -28.91 -14.59 -32.81
C PRO A 345 -29.87 -15.55 -32.12
N VAL A 346 -30.10 -16.74 -32.69
CA VAL A 346 -30.95 -17.78 -32.06
C VAL A 346 -30.31 -18.32 -30.78
N ARG A 347 -28.97 -18.50 -30.80
CA ARG A 347 -28.20 -18.90 -29.58
C ARG A 347 -28.29 -17.83 -28.52
N ALA A 348 -28.15 -16.55 -28.89
CA ALA A 348 -28.32 -15.42 -27.99
C ALA A 348 -29.75 -15.37 -27.41
N TYR A 349 -30.79 -15.60 -28.23
CA TYR A 349 -32.17 -15.67 -27.78
C TYR A 349 -32.37 -16.72 -26.70
N ARG A 350 -31.93 -17.97 -26.98
CA ARG A 350 -32.09 -19.09 -26.02
C ARG A 350 -31.46 -18.79 -24.67
N LEU A 351 -30.28 -18.17 -24.68
CA LEU A 351 -29.58 -17.76 -23.46
C LEU A 351 -30.37 -16.72 -22.67
N ILE A 352 -30.86 -15.66 -23.32
CA ILE A 352 -31.61 -14.58 -22.68
C ILE A 352 -33.02 -15.07 -22.24
N ALA A 353 -33.65 -15.96 -22.99
CA ALA A 353 -34.91 -16.60 -22.59
C ALA A 353 -34.79 -17.44 -21.30
N ARG A 354 -33.67 -18.19 -21.16
CA ARG A 354 -33.35 -18.93 -19.92
C ARG A 354 -33.16 -17.98 -18.74
N LEU A 355 -32.40 -16.89 -18.92
CA LEU A 355 -32.19 -15.88 -17.87
C LEU A 355 -33.53 -15.25 -17.44
N ARG A 356 -34.34 -14.82 -18.43
CA ARG A 356 -35.66 -14.23 -18.18
C ARG A 356 -36.57 -15.15 -17.38
N ALA A 357 -36.63 -16.43 -17.75
CA ALA A 357 -37.42 -17.45 -17.03
C ALA A 357 -36.91 -17.64 -15.59
N SER A 358 -35.61 -17.61 -15.37
CA SER A 358 -35.01 -17.67 -14.04
C SER A 358 -35.39 -16.45 -13.19
N LEU A 359 -35.25 -15.24 -13.71
CA LEU A 359 -35.61 -14.00 -13.01
C LEU A 359 -37.09 -13.95 -12.65
N SER A 360 -37.98 -14.39 -13.58
CA SER A 360 -39.42 -14.45 -13.35
C SER A 360 -39.81 -15.36 -12.19
N LYS A 361 -39.12 -16.48 -11.97
CA LYS A 361 -39.36 -17.37 -10.82
C LYS A 361 -39.09 -16.67 -9.48
N TRP A 362 -38.21 -15.66 -9.46
CA TRP A 362 -37.89 -14.87 -8.27
C TRP A 362 -38.66 -13.56 -8.19
N GLY A 363 -39.63 -13.33 -9.09
CA GLY A 363 -40.41 -12.09 -9.14
C GLY A 363 -39.58 -10.86 -9.60
N VAL A 364 -38.41 -11.10 -10.14
CA VAL A 364 -37.50 -10.01 -10.59
C VAL A 364 -37.77 -9.73 -12.07
N ARG A 365 -37.90 -8.42 -12.41
CA ARG A 365 -38.02 -7.96 -13.79
C ARG A 365 -36.88 -7.06 -14.12
N ASP A 366 -35.97 -7.51 -15.01
CA ASP A 366 -34.84 -6.74 -15.53
C ASP A 366 -35.20 -6.15 -16.90
N GLN A 367 -35.19 -4.82 -17.00
CA GLN A 367 -35.60 -4.10 -18.21
C GLN A 367 -34.66 -4.39 -19.41
N GLU A 368 -33.37 -4.54 -19.19
CA GLU A 368 -32.41 -4.83 -20.25
C GLU A 368 -32.57 -6.26 -20.79
N VAL A 369 -32.86 -7.21 -19.91
CA VAL A 369 -33.19 -8.58 -20.30
C VAL A 369 -34.48 -8.60 -21.13
N GLU A 370 -35.53 -7.89 -20.70
CA GLU A 370 -36.81 -7.82 -21.45
C GLU A 370 -36.61 -7.19 -22.84
N LYS A 371 -35.93 -6.03 -22.91
CA LYS A 371 -35.63 -5.37 -24.19
C LYS A 371 -34.88 -6.30 -25.14
N ARG A 372 -33.84 -6.96 -24.66
CA ARG A 372 -33.03 -7.88 -25.46
C ARG A 372 -33.83 -9.11 -25.88
N TYR A 373 -34.64 -9.69 -24.97
CA TYR A 373 -35.53 -10.81 -25.26
C TYR A 373 -36.48 -10.48 -26.41
N HIS A 374 -37.19 -9.35 -26.32
CA HIS A 374 -38.15 -8.95 -27.36
C HIS A 374 -37.44 -8.67 -28.72
N ARG A 375 -36.28 -8.07 -28.70
CA ARG A 375 -35.50 -7.82 -29.92
C ARG A 375 -35.03 -9.11 -30.60
N LEU A 376 -34.59 -10.10 -29.82
CA LEU A 376 -34.04 -11.35 -30.33
C LEU A 376 -35.15 -12.37 -30.71
N LYS A 377 -36.36 -12.23 -30.15
CA LYS A 377 -37.49 -13.16 -30.40
C LYS A 377 -37.81 -13.36 -31.87
N LYS A 378 -37.69 -12.29 -32.67
CA LYS A 378 -37.92 -12.33 -34.14
C LYS A 378 -37.04 -13.34 -34.88
N TYR A 379 -35.84 -13.61 -34.40
CA TYR A 379 -34.91 -14.55 -35.02
C TYR A 379 -35.24 -16.03 -34.67
N ALA A 380 -35.95 -16.27 -33.57
CA ALA A 380 -36.39 -17.60 -33.21
C ALA A 380 -37.65 -18.03 -33.93
N GLN A 381 -38.40 -17.09 -34.52
CA GLN A 381 -39.65 -17.36 -35.25
C GLN A 381 -39.45 -17.61 -36.77
N GLY A 382 -38.21 -17.42 -37.26
CA GLY A 382 -37.86 -17.62 -38.68
C GLY A 382 -37.20 -18.94 -38.99
N ASP A 383 -36.96 -19.79 -38.00
CA ASP A 383 -36.40 -21.15 -38.14
C ASP A 383 -37.46 -22.28 -38.05
N GLU A 384 -38.74 -21.95 -38.03
CA GLU A 384 -39.86 -22.89 -38.28
C GLU A 384 -40.31 -22.77 -39.74
#